data_d96a1aa20529da184a034b908c203bf6
#
_entry.id   d96a1aa20529da184a034b908c203bf6
#
_cell.length_a   1.000
_cell.length_b   1.000
_cell.length_c   1.000
_cell.angle_alpha   90.00
_cell.angle_beta   90.00
_cell.angle_gamma   90.00
#
_symmetry.space_group_name_H-M   'P 1'
#
loop_
_entity.id
_entity.type
_entity.pdbx_description
1 polymer ?
#
loop_
_entity_poly.entity_id
_entity_poly.type
_entity_poly.pdbx_seq_one_letter_code
_entity_poly.pdbx_strand_id
1 'polypeptide(L)'
;MPGIRRSYFNRHNRAPSPVSAGCSTVLPALADKTRAVEIWRRGPFAYTAQMFSPTALRPRCAKWLIATGLFLMLSACVDKPSTLERIKEDGVLRVVTRNSPATYFQDRNGETGFEYELVKRFADDLGVKLEIETADNLDDLFGQLGKPNGPVLAAAGLVSSEQRQTQVRFSHPYLEVTPQIIYRNGQSRPTNAADLVGKKIMVLKGSTHAEQLAALKKQNPAIEYEESDAVEVVDLLRMVDEGQIDLTLVDSNEVAMNQVYFPNVRVAFDLGNASNQSWAVAAGEDNSLLNEINSYLDKVEKNGTLQRLKDRYYGHVDVLGYVGAYTFAQHLQQRLPKYEKHFRAYAKEEKVDWRLLAAIGYQESLWQPAVTSKTGVRGLMMLTQNTAQAMGVSNRLDPKQSIMGGAKYLAKIKDELDDSIAEPDRTWFALAAYNVGTGHLEDARTLAKREGLNPNKWLDVKKMLPRLSQKQWYSKTRYGYARGGEPVHFVANIRRYYDILTWVTQPQLEGNQVVEGNLHVPGVDKTKPPEDNPQL
;
A
#
# COMPACT_ATOMS: atom_id res chain seq x y z
N MET A 1 13.78 -48.41 41.10
CA MET A 1 13.65 -48.51 42.55
C MET A 1 14.51 -47.46 43.18
N PRO A 2 14.12 -46.85 44.29
CA PRO A 2 12.89 -46.11 44.60
C PRO A 2 13.21 -44.60 44.78
N GLY A 3 12.39 -43.65 44.88
CA GLY A 3 11.10 -43.45 45.47
C GLY A 3 11.12 -42.22 46.35
N ILE A 4 9.91 -41.74 46.63
CA ILE A 4 9.50 -40.82 47.70
C ILE A 4 9.41 -39.35 47.23
N ARG A 5 8.24 -38.86 46.92
CA ARG A 5 6.99 -38.52 47.63
C ARG A 5 7.06 -37.27 48.52
N ARG A 6 6.14 -36.36 48.19
CA ARG A 6 5.16 -35.62 49.03
C ARG A 6 5.71 -34.41 49.81
N SER A 7 5.00 -33.36 50.02
CA SER A 7 3.55 -33.08 50.12
C SER A 7 3.30 -31.59 50.35
N TYR A 8 2.13 -31.11 49.91
CA TYR A 8 1.11 -30.28 50.57
C TYR A 8 1.56 -29.07 51.40
N PHE A 9 1.00 -27.92 51.14
CA PHE A 9 -0.07 -27.35 51.94
C PHE A 9 -0.79 -26.19 51.24
N ASN A 10 -2.06 -26.30 51.33
CA ASN A 10 -3.20 -25.46 51.04
C ASN A 10 -3.39 -24.39 52.13
N ARG A 11 -3.94 -23.22 51.81
CA ARG A 11 -5.08 -22.57 52.44
C ARG A 11 -5.03 -21.03 52.27
N HIS A 12 -6.01 -20.59 51.66
CA HIS A 12 -7.28 -19.94 52.11
C HIS A 12 -7.28 -18.41 52.16
N ASN A 13 -8.18 -17.90 51.35
CA ASN A 13 -9.28 -16.96 51.69
C ASN A 13 -8.95 -15.55 52.18
N ARG A 14 -9.38 -14.54 51.46
CA ARG A 14 -10.65 -13.80 51.67
C ARG A 14 -10.65 -12.48 50.91
N ALA A 15 -11.70 -12.28 50.17
CA ALA A 15 -12.18 -10.93 49.88
C ALA A 15 -12.75 -10.29 51.17
N PRO A 16 -12.81 -8.98 51.20
CA PRO A 16 -14.13 -8.36 51.32
C PRO A 16 -14.32 -7.11 50.45
N SER A 17 -15.49 -6.99 49.89
CA SER A 17 -16.21 -5.75 49.62
C SER A 17 -17.06 -5.44 50.84
N PRO A 18 -17.87 -4.37 50.90
CA PRO A 18 -17.74 -2.98 50.41
C PRO A 18 -18.04 -1.99 51.59
N VAL A 19 -17.76 -0.71 51.40
CA VAL A 19 -18.42 0.33 52.22
C VAL A 19 -18.86 1.48 51.34
N SER A 20 -20.13 1.69 51.42
CA SER A 20 -20.98 2.77 50.97
C SER A 20 -20.82 4.06 51.81
N ALA A 21 -21.09 5.16 51.22
CA ALA A 21 -21.78 6.37 51.70
C ALA A 21 -21.43 7.52 50.73
N GLY A 22 -22.31 8.24 50.12
CA GLY A 22 -23.64 8.62 50.48
C GLY A 22 -23.75 10.13 50.39
N CYS A 23 -24.79 10.59 49.78
CA CYS A 23 -25.42 11.91 49.80
C CYS A 23 -25.45 12.59 48.42
N SER A 24 -26.56 12.48 47.70
CA SER A 24 -27.84 13.22 47.85
C SER A 24 -27.62 14.72 47.68
N THR A 25 -28.20 15.32 46.75
CA THR A 25 -29.56 15.82 46.46
C THR A 25 -29.43 16.84 45.35
N VAL A 26 -30.29 17.19 44.49
CA VAL A 26 -31.75 17.21 44.37
C VAL A 26 -32.06 17.65 42.92
N LEU A 27 -32.90 16.94 42.29
CA LEU A 27 -33.73 17.45 41.19
C LEU A 27 -34.87 18.30 41.80
N PRO A 28 -35.46 19.24 41.05
CA PRO A 28 -36.83 18.92 40.72
C PRO A 28 -37.23 19.11 39.26
N ALA A 29 -38.15 18.26 38.91
CA ALA A 29 -38.87 18.19 37.68
C ALA A 29 -40.13 19.10 37.69
N LEU A 30 -40.70 19.22 36.49
CA LEU A 30 -42.13 19.42 36.16
C LEU A 30 -42.73 20.81 36.29
N ALA A 31 -43.26 21.31 35.18
CA ALA A 31 -44.70 21.39 34.89
C ALA A 31 -44.95 22.22 33.60
N ASP A 32 -45.38 21.57 32.61
CA ASP A 32 -46.61 21.64 31.86
C ASP A 32 -47.64 22.66 32.40
N LYS A 33 -48.10 23.54 31.49
CA LYS A 33 -49.53 23.96 31.39
C LYS A 33 -49.78 24.89 30.18
N THR A 34 -50.48 24.31 29.24
CA THR A 34 -51.46 24.92 28.36
C THR A 34 -52.47 25.79 29.08
N ARG A 35 -52.88 26.93 28.47
CA ARG A 35 -54.19 27.58 28.36
C ARG A 35 -53.98 29.01 27.86
N ALA A 36 -54.43 29.38 26.69
CA ALA A 36 -55.75 29.59 26.18
C ALA A 36 -56.46 30.85 26.74
N VAL A 37 -56.99 31.61 25.80
CA VAL A 37 -58.24 32.38 25.85
C VAL A 37 -58.11 33.87 26.25
N GLU A 38 -58.25 34.72 25.30
CA GLU A 38 -59.45 35.49 24.91
C GLU A 38 -59.65 36.88 25.52
N ILE A 39 -60.07 37.77 24.67
CA ILE A 39 -60.93 38.94 24.87
C ILE A 39 -60.25 40.23 25.29
N TRP A 40 -60.30 41.25 24.37
CA TRP A 40 -61.21 42.36 24.50
C TRP A 40 -61.34 43.18 23.21
N ARG A 41 -62.58 43.24 22.73
CA ARG A 41 -63.13 44.21 21.76
C ARG A 41 -63.41 45.53 22.45
N ARG A 42 -63.26 46.61 21.72
CA ARG A 42 -63.95 47.90 21.65
C ARG A 42 -62.95 49.02 21.47
N GLY A 43 -63.08 49.89 20.62
CA GLY A 43 -64.08 50.52 19.83
C GLY A 43 -63.50 51.78 19.15
N PRO A 44 -64.18 52.49 18.35
CA PRO A 44 -63.66 53.22 17.20
C PRO A 44 -63.27 54.68 17.55
N PHE A 45 -62.18 55.18 16.88
CA PHE A 45 -62.04 56.61 16.65
C PHE A 45 -61.77 56.83 15.17
N ALA A 46 -62.77 57.45 14.56
CA ALA A 46 -62.65 58.04 13.25
C ALA A 46 -61.74 59.28 13.34
N TYR A 47 -60.74 59.35 12.49
CA TYR A 47 -60.11 60.60 12.14
C TYR A 47 -59.90 60.71 10.63
N THR A 48 -60.50 61.74 10.13
CA THR A 48 -60.56 62.40 8.85
C THR A 48 -59.38 62.13 7.89
N ALA A 49 -59.76 61.77 6.68
CA ALA A 49 -58.89 61.82 5.51
C ALA A 49 -58.51 63.24 5.19
N GLN A 50 -57.24 63.55 5.27
CA GLN A 50 -56.65 64.70 4.58
C GLN A 50 -55.92 64.20 3.34
N MET A 51 -56.46 64.62 2.19
CA MET A 51 -55.83 64.49 0.88
C MET A 51 -54.49 65.25 0.89
N PHE A 52 -53.39 64.50 0.76
CA PHE A 52 -52.11 65.10 0.34
C PHE A 52 -51.93 64.84 -1.15
N SER A 53 -51.78 65.92 -1.88
CA SER A 53 -51.47 65.97 -3.29
C SER A 53 -50.11 65.29 -3.57
N PRO A 54 -49.94 64.60 -4.72
CA PRO A 54 -48.63 64.03 -5.09
C PRO A 54 -47.71 65.16 -5.53
N THR A 55 -46.80 65.58 -4.63
CA THR A 55 -45.65 66.40 -5.02
C THR A 55 -44.64 65.50 -5.75
N ALA A 56 -44.41 65.86 -6.99
CA ALA A 56 -43.48 65.26 -7.92
C ALA A 56 -42.08 65.03 -7.26
N LEU A 57 -41.68 63.76 -7.12
CA LEU A 57 -40.33 63.38 -6.85
C LEU A 57 -39.43 63.84 -8.00
N ARG A 58 -38.46 64.68 -7.68
CA ARG A 58 -37.45 65.19 -8.63
C ARG A 58 -36.69 64.06 -9.30
N PRO A 59 -36.43 64.07 -10.60
CA PRO A 59 -35.83 62.98 -11.38
C PRO A 59 -34.39 62.61 -11.01
N ARG A 60 -33.81 63.24 -9.99
CA ARG A 60 -32.44 62.92 -9.51
C ARG A 60 -32.38 61.72 -8.55
N CYS A 61 -33.45 61.43 -7.80
CA CYS A 61 -33.44 60.26 -6.90
C CYS A 61 -33.76 58.95 -7.63
N ALA A 62 -34.48 58.97 -8.75
CA ALA A 62 -34.78 57.78 -9.55
C ALA A 62 -33.51 57.18 -10.21
N LYS A 63 -32.55 58.03 -10.59
CA LYS A 63 -31.26 57.54 -11.17
C LYS A 63 -30.36 56.86 -10.16
N TRP A 64 -30.41 57.21 -8.88
CA TRP A 64 -29.64 56.55 -7.82
C TRP A 64 -30.25 55.22 -7.40
N LEU A 65 -31.56 55.05 -7.40
CA LEU A 65 -32.21 53.80 -7.12
C LEU A 65 -32.06 52.76 -8.26
N ILE A 66 -31.98 53.19 -9.50
CA ILE A 66 -31.69 52.33 -10.66
C ILE A 66 -30.21 51.95 -10.68
N ALA A 67 -29.28 52.87 -10.33
CA ALA A 67 -27.84 52.56 -10.25
C ALA A 67 -27.48 51.62 -9.09
N THR A 68 -28.13 51.75 -7.91
CA THR A 68 -27.99 50.82 -6.78
C THR A 68 -28.64 49.45 -7.06
N GLY A 69 -29.79 49.42 -7.75
CA GLY A 69 -30.41 48.19 -8.19
C GLY A 69 -29.59 47.43 -9.24
N LEU A 70 -28.95 48.11 -10.17
CA LEU A 70 -28.08 47.54 -11.17
C LEU A 70 -26.73 47.05 -10.56
N PHE A 71 -26.21 47.72 -9.53
CA PHE A 71 -25.01 47.30 -8.79
C PHE A 71 -25.29 46.09 -7.89
N LEU A 72 -26.49 45.95 -7.33
CA LEU A 72 -26.94 44.76 -6.59
C LEU A 72 -27.23 43.55 -7.50
N MET A 73 -27.62 43.77 -8.76
CA MET A 73 -27.82 42.70 -9.74
C MET A 73 -26.48 42.17 -10.31
N LEU A 74 -25.42 42.99 -10.33
CA LEU A 74 -24.06 42.57 -10.74
C LEU A 74 -23.31 41.79 -9.65
N SER A 75 -23.78 41.82 -8.40
CA SER A 75 -23.18 41.04 -7.28
C SER A 75 -23.77 39.66 -7.10
N ALA A 76 -24.72 39.22 -7.93
CA ALA A 76 -25.49 38.00 -7.74
C ALA A 76 -24.97 36.78 -8.55
N CYS A 77 -23.91 36.95 -9.34
CA CYS A 77 -23.24 35.86 -10.04
C CYS A 77 -21.79 35.78 -9.60
N VAL A 78 -21.54 35.54 -8.32
CA VAL A 78 -20.27 34.94 -7.93
C VAL A 78 -20.48 33.45 -8.12
N ASP A 79 -20.02 32.93 -9.24
CA ASP A 79 -19.98 31.47 -9.46
C ASP A 79 -19.23 30.86 -8.27
N LYS A 80 -19.81 29.82 -7.67
CA LYS A 80 -19.14 29.10 -6.59
C LYS A 80 -17.82 28.59 -7.13
N PRO A 81 -16.70 28.76 -6.40
CA PRO A 81 -15.42 28.27 -6.86
C PRO A 81 -15.53 26.75 -7.12
N SER A 82 -14.95 26.31 -8.22
CA SER A 82 -14.88 24.90 -8.58
C SER A 82 -14.10 24.10 -7.52
N THR A 83 -14.26 22.81 -7.52
CA THR A 83 -13.54 21.93 -6.57
C THR A 83 -12.03 22.08 -6.71
N LEU A 84 -11.53 22.19 -7.95
CA LEU A 84 -10.09 22.40 -8.20
C LEU A 84 -9.60 23.76 -7.69
N GLU A 85 -10.36 24.82 -7.88
CA GLU A 85 -10.03 26.16 -7.36
C GLU A 85 -9.97 26.15 -5.83
N ARG A 86 -10.94 25.53 -5.15
CA ARG A 86 -10.93 25.39 -3.68
C ARG A 86 -9.71 24.62 -3.18
N ILE A 87 -9.32 23.51 -3.83
CA ILE A 87 -8.11 22.75 -3.49
C ILE A 87 -6.87 23.66 -3.58
N LYS A 88 -6.77 24.45 -4.65
CA LYS A 88 -5.64 25.36 -4.86
C LYS A 88 -5.65 26.54 -3.87
N GLU A 89 -6.81 27.08 -3.52
CA GLU A 89 -6.97 28.14 -2.53
C GLU A 89 -6.66 27.65 -1.10
N ASP A 90 -7.18 26.47 -0.73
CA ASP A 90 -6.93 25.83 0.57
C ASP A 90 -5.48 25.33 0.70
N GLY A 91 -4.81 25.11 -0.43
CA GLY A 91 -3.46 24.52 -0.48
C GLY A 91 -3.39 23.05 -0.05
N VAL A 92 -4.53 22.34 -0.04
CA VAL A 92 -4.65 20.97 0.49
C VAL A 92 -5.53 20.10 -0.41
N LEU A 93 -5.00 18.93 -0.79
CA LEU A 93 -5.74 17.85 -1.41
C LEU A 93 -6.08 16.79 -0.34
N ARG A 94 -7.36 16.65 0.02
CA ARG A 94 -7.84 15.61 0.95
C ARG A 94 -8.28 14.38 0.19
N VAL A 95 -7.74 13.23 0.57
CA VAL A 95 -7.93 11.95 -0.14
C VAL A 95 -8.33 10.87 0.85
N VAL A 96 -9.39 10.15 0.55
CA VAL A 96 -9.77 8.95 1.31
C VAL A 96 -9.24 7.70 0.63
N THR A 97 -8.70 6.78 1.44
CA THR A 97 -8.10 5.51 0.98
C THR A 97 -8.39 4.37 1.96
N ARG A 98 -7.87 3.18 1.67
CA ARG A 98 -7.89 2.00 2.54
C ARG A 98 -6.47 1.57 2.89
N ASN A 99 -6.33 0.86 4.02
CA ASN A 99 -5.06 0.27 4.42
C ASN A 99 -4.76 -1.01 3.63
N SER A 100 -3.83 -0.92 2.69
CA SER A 100 -3.30 -2.06 1.93
C SER A 100 -1.93 -1.71 1.34
N PRO A 101 -1.02 -2.66 1.17
CA PRO A 101 0.23 -2.43 0.43
C PRO A 101 0.01 -1.90 -0.99
N ALA A 102 -1.10 -2.24 -1.63
CA ALA A 102 -1.46 -1.76 -2.96
C ALA A 102 -1.98 -0.31 -2.97
N THR A 103 -2.54 0.17 -1.86
CA THR A 103 -3.13 1.51 -1.76
C THR A 103 -2.28 2.43 -0.88
N TYR A 104 -2.41 2.32 0.43
CA TYR A 104 -1.74 3.14 1.43
C TYR A 104 -1.42 2.34 2.68
N PHE A 105 -0.25 2.51 3.23
CA PHE A 105 0.12 2.04 4.56
C PHE A 105 1.25 2.88 5.15
N GLN A 106 1.45 2.79 6.45
CA GLN A 106 2.58 3.42 7.12
C GLN A 106 3.66 2.38 7.41
N ASP A 107 4.89 2.68 6.98
CA ASP A 107 6.07 1.93 7.37
C ASP A 107 6.98 2.78 8.28
N ARG A 108 8.17 2.27 8.62
CA ARG A 108 9.17 3.01 9.42
C ARG A 108 9.61 4.33 8.81
N ASN A 109 9.57 4.44 7.48
CA ASN A 109 10.05 5.59 6.74
C ASN A 109 8.93 6.58 6.48
N GLY A 110 7.70 6.25 6.93
CA GLY A 110 6.50 7.05 6.79
C GLY A 110 5.45 6.42 5.89
N GLU A 111 4.68 7.25 5.28
CA GLU A 111 3.57 6.86 4.41
C GLU A 111 4.07 6.31 3.08
N THR A 112 3.48 5.20 2.61
CA THR A 112 3.85 4.51 1.37
C THR A 112 2.66 3.74 0.80
N GLY A 113 2.84 3.13 -0.36
CA GLY A 113 1.82 2.39 -1.12
C GLY A 113 1.80 2.85 -2.57
N PHE A 114 1.38 1.96 -3.47
CA PHE A 114 1.38 2.27 -4.91
C PHE A 114 0.49 3.49 -5.23
N GLU A 115 -0.76 3.46 -4.76
CA GLU A 115 -1.68 4.58 -4.99
C GLU A 115 -1.26 5.84 -4.23
N TYR A 116 -0.81 5.68 -2.99
CA TYR A 116 -0.29 6.82 -2.22
C TYR A 116 0.79 7.58 -2.98
N GLU A 117 1.79 6.89 -3.52
CA GLU A 117 2.83 7.56 -4.30
C GLU A 117 2.31 8.21 -5.57
N LEU A 118 1.32 7.60 -6.23
CA LEU A 118 0.72 8.18 -7.42
C LEU A 118 -0.07 9.46 -7.07
N VAL A 119 -0.86 9.43 -6.00
CA VAL A 119 -1.63 10.58 -5.48
C VAL A 119 -0.71 11.66 -4.94
N LYS A 120 0.37 11.29 -4.22
CA LYS A 120 1.36 12.25 -3.70
C LYS A 120 1.98 13.07 -4.83
N ARG A 121 2.34 12.41 -5.93
CA ARG A 121 2.85 13.09 -7.13
C ARG A 121 1.81 13.98 -7.80
N PHE A 122 0.54 13.63 -7.74
CA PHE A 122 -0.55 14.49 -8.19
C PHE A 122 -0.69 15.75 -7.33
N ALA A 123 -0.66 15.60 -6.01
CA ALA A 123 -0.68 16.75 -5.09
C ALA A 123 0.54 17.67 -5.30
N ASP A 124 1.74 17.09 -5.50
CA ASP A 124 2.97 17.82 -5.81
C ASP A 124 2.85 18.58 -7.17
N ASP A 125 2.22 17.97 -8.18
CA ASP A 125 1.96 18.60 -9.50
C ASP A 125 0.97 19.76 -9.40
N LEU A 126 -0.01 19.66 -8.50
CA LEU A 126 -0.93 20.76 -8.18
C LEU A 126 -0.30 21.86 -7.31
N GLY A 127 0.84 21.59 -6.67
CA GLY A 127 1.51 22.51 -5.73
C GLY A 127 0.81 22.61 -4.37
N VAL A 128 0.11 21.55 -3.92
CA VAL A 128 -0.65 21.51 -2.68
C VAL A 128 -0.17 20.41 -1.74
N LYS A 129 -0.50 20.53 -0.44
CA LYS A 129 -0.25 19.49 0.56
C LYS A 129 -1.22 18.33 0.35
N LEU A 130 -0.75 17.09 0.49
CA LEU A 130 -1.59 15.89 0.57
C LEU A 130 -2.00 15.63 2.03
N GLU A 131 -3.29 15.40 2.25
CA GLU A 131 -3.84 14.85 3.50
C GLU A 131 -4.59 13.56 3.21
N ILE A 132 -4.22 12.48 3.90
CA ILE A 132 -4.79 11.14 3.74
C ILE A 132 -5.72 10.84 4.92
N GLU A 133 -6.92 10.38 4.59
CA GLU A 133 -7.88 9.80 5.53
C GLU A 133 -8.09 8.32 5.18
N THR A 134 -8.03 7.44 6.17
CA THR A 134 -8.31 6.02 5.97
C THR A 134 -9.75 5.72 6.34
N ALA A 135 -10.46 5.01 5.47
CA ALA A 135 -11.82 4.55 5.72
C ALA A 135 -11.82 3.16 6.37
N ASP A 136 -12.76 2.92 7.26
CA ASP A 136 -12.93 1.64 7.95
C ASP A 136 -13.48 0.55 7.01
N ASN A 137 -14.24 0.92 5.99
CA ASN A 137 -14.82 0.03 4.98
C ASN A 137 -15.25 0.82 3.73
N LEU A 138 -15.77 0.13 2.71
CA LEU A 138 -16.19 0.77 1.45
C LEU A 138 -17.39 1.69 1.61
N ASP A 139 -18.35 1.36 2.49
CA ASP A 139 -19.52 2.21 2.75
C ASP A 139 -19.06 3.54 3.38
N ASP A 140 -18.12 3.47 4.34
CA ASP A 140 -17.52 4.65 4.96
C ASP A 140 -16.72 5.48 3.94
N LEU A 141 -15.92 4.82 3.09
CA LEU A 141 -15.14 5.47 2.05
C LEU A 141 -16.01 6.33 1.12
N PHE A 142 -17.05 5.74 0.56
CA PHE A 142 -17.96 6.49 -0.31
C PHE A 142 -18.80 7.52 0.47
N GLY A 143 -19.13 7.20 1.72
CA GLY A 143 -19.86 8.10 2.62
C GLY A 143 -19.06 9.34 3.04
N GLN A 144 -17.75 9.31 3.02
CA GLN A 144 -16.88 10.46 3.32
C GLN A 144 -16.69 11.37 2.10
N LEU A 145 -16.72 10.80 0.90
CA LEU A 145 -16.41 11.51 -0.35
C LEU A 145 -17.39 12.63 -0.63
N GLY A 146 -16.87 13.84 -0.83
CA GLY A 146 -17.67 15.04 -1.16
C GLY A 146 -18.38 15.70 0.03
N LYS A 147 -18.14 15.27 1.28
CA LYS A 147 -18.61 16.00 2.46
C LYS A 147 -17.97 17.39 2.54
N PRO A 148 -18.65 18.39 3.13
CA PRO A 148 -18.03 19.68 3.40
C PRO A 148 -16.73 19.53 4.21
N ASN A 149 -15.64 20.08 3.73
CA ASN A 149 -14.29 19.97 4.29
C ASN A 149 -13.72 18.54 4.39
N GLY A 150 -14.39 17.55 3.81
CA GLY A 150 -13.93 16.16 3.73
C GLY A 150 -13.12 15.86 2.47
N PRO A 151 -12.80 14.57 2.28
CA PRO A 151 -12.10 14.11 1.09
C PRO A 151 -12.84 14.44 -0.20
N VAL A 152 -12.11 14.86 -1.21
CA VAL A 152 -12.62 15.18 -2.56
C VAL A 152 -12.26 14.13 -3.59
N LEU A 153 -11.34 13.24 -3.23
CA LEU A 153 -10.79 12.17 -4.06
C LEU A 153 -10.73 10.87 -3.26
N ALA A 154 -11.19 9.77 -3.84
CA ALA A 154 -10.98 8.42 -3.34
C ALA A 154 -9.94 7.69 -4.19
N ALA A 155 -8.88 7.20 -3.55
CA ALA A 155 -7.81 6.41 -4.13
C ALA A 155 -7.62 5.15 -3.26
N ALA A 156 -8.30 4.06 -3.61
CA ALA A 156 -8.47 2.89 -2.74
C ALA A 156 -8.57 1.56 -3.52
N GLY A 157 -7.90 1.45 -4.68
CA GLY A 157 -7.98 0.26 -5.53
C GLY A 157 -9.38 0.04 -6.12
N LEU A 158 -10.06 1.11 -6.51
CA LEU A 158 -11.46 1.03 -6.90
C LEU A 158 -11.63 0.59 -8.35
N VAL A 159 -12.33 -0.51 -8.54
CA VAL A 159 -12.82 -0.94 -9.87
C VAL A 159 -14.17 -0.26 -10.14
N SER A 160 -14.33 0.28 -11.35
CA SER A 160 -15.58 0.88 -11.80
C SER A 160 -16.64 -0.20 -12.01
N SER A 161 -17.85 0.01 -11.46
CA SER A 161 -19.04 -0.79 -11.76
C SER A 161 -20.25 0.11 -12.05
N GLU A 162 -21.26 -0.43 -12.73
CA GLU A 162 -22.50 0.33 -13.02
C GLU A 162 -23.16 0.85 -11.74
N GLN A 163 -23.16 0.03 -10.68
CA GLN A 163 -23.73 0.42 -9.40
C GLN A 163 -22.97 1.61 -8.79
N ARG A 164 -21.64 1.59 -8.81
CA ARG A 164 -20.81 2.67 -8.24
C ARG A 164 -20.87 3.96 -9.03
N GLN A 165 -21.03 3.87 -10.37
CA GLN A 165 -21.18 5.05 -11.24
C GLN A 165 -22.43 5.88 -10.95
N THR A 166 -23.39 5.35 -10.20
CA THR A 166 -24.54 6.13 -9.71
C THR A 166 -24.19 7.05 -8.54
N GLN A 167 -23.09 6.78 -7.84
CA GLN A 167 -22.68 7.49 -6.61
C GLN A 167 -21.45 8.34 -6.81
N VAL A 168 -20.54 7.92 -7.70
CA VAL A 168 -19.23 8.57 -7.95
C VAL A 168 -18.93 8.61 -9.44
N ARG A 169 -17.98 9.46 -9.81
CA ARG A 169 -17.43 9.51 -11.16
C ARG A 169 -15.98 9.02 -11.12
N PHE A 170 -15.62 8.16 -12.07
CA PHE A 170 -14.31 7.56 -12.16
C PHE A 170 -13.39 8.30 -13.12
N SER A 171 -12.12 8.35 -12.79
CA SER A 171 -11.05 8.84 -13.65
C SER A 171 -10.73 7.88 -14.79
N HIS A 172 -9.82 8.29 -15.69
CA HIS A 172 -9.12 7.35 -16.56
C HIS A 172 -8.46 6.25 -15.72
N PRO A 173 -8.38 5.02 -16.25
CA PRO A 173 -7.78 3.91 -15.52
C PRO A 173 -6.27 4.05 -15.40
N TYR A 174 -5.71 3.63 -14.26
CA TYR A 174 -4.26 3.61 -14.05
C TYR A 174 -3.69 2.19 -13.90
N LEU A 175 -4.51 1.18 -13.60
CA LEU A 175 -4.08 -0.20 -13.42
C LEU A 175 -5.15 -1.17 -13.91
N GLU A 176 -4.72 -2.19 -14.67
CA GLU A 176 -5.56 -3.34 -15.02
C GLU A 176 -5.34 -4.45 -14.00
N VAL A 177 -6.41 -5.07 -13.53
CA VAL A 177 -6.41 -6.15 -12.52
C VAL A 177 -7.40 -7.24 -12.92
N THR A 178 -7.16 -8.47 -12.47
CA THR A 178 -8.04 -9.61 -12.71
C THR A 178 -8.56 -10.14 -11.38
N PRO A 179 -9.88 -10.30 -11.19
CA PRO A 179 -10.42 -10.94 -10.00
C PRO A 179 -10.03 -12.42 -9.95
N GLN A 180 -9.50 -12.88 -8.82
CA GLN A 180 -8.95 -14.23 -8.66
C GLN A 180 -9.60 -14.94 -7.48
N ILE A 181 -10.06 -16.18 -7.72
CA ILE A 181 -10.47 -17.08 -6.63
C ILE A 181 -9.23 -17.59 -5.92
N ILE A 182 -9.20 -17.37 -4.63
CA ILE A 182 -8.10 -17.72 -3.74
C ILE A 182 -8.50 -18.89 -2.84
N TYR A 183 -7.61 -19.88 -2.73
CA TYR A 183 -7.81 -21.07 -1.91
C TYR A 183 -6.55 -21.40 -1.09
N ARG A 184 -6.69 -22.28 -0.11
CA ARG A 184 -5.58 -22.76 0.71
C ARG A 184 -4.88 -23.96 0.06
N ASN A 185 -3.55 -23.91 0.00
CA ASN A 185 -2.74 -25.05 -0.42
C ASN A 185 -3.02 -26.29 0.45
N GLY A 186 -3.03 -27.47 -0.17
CA GLY A 186 -3.40 -28.73 0.49
C GLY A 186 -4.91 -29.01 0.51
N GLN A 187 -5.74 -28.04 0.11
CA GLN A 187 -7.17 -28.26 -0.16
C GLN A 187 -7.40 -28.59 -1.64
N SER A 188 -8.57 -29.14 -1.96
CA SER A 188 -8.98 -29.36 -3.34
C SER A 188 -9.06 -28.04 -4.09
N ARG A 189 -8.28 -27.88 -5.15
CA ARG A 189 -8.26 -26.67 -5.99
C ARG A 189 -9.56 -26.55 -6.77
N PRO A 190 -10.35 -25.47 -6.57
CA PRO A 190 -11.45 -25.16 -7.46
C PRO A 190 -10.93 -24.85 -8.88
N THR A 191 -11.64 -25.27 -9.90
CA THR A 191 -11.25 -25.08 -11.32
C THR A 191 -12.26 -24.21 -12.09
N ASN A 192 -13.46 -24.08 -11.55
CA ASN A 192 -14.55 -23.30 -12.15
C ASN A 192 -15.59 -22.89 -11.10
N ALA A 193 -16.58 -22.10 -11.49
CA ALA A 193 -17.60 -21.58 -10.59
C ALA A 193 -18.50 -22.68 -9.94
N ALA A 194 -18.65 -23.84 -10.54
CA ALA A 194 -19.43 -24.93 -9.93
C ALA A 194 -18.76 -25.51 -8.69
N ASP A 195 -17.42 -25.46 -8.63
CA ASP A 195 -16.62 -25.94 -7.49
C ASP A 195 -16.74 -25.02 -6.24
N LEU A 196 -17.39 -23.87 -6.36
CA LEU A 196 -17.66 -22.94 -5.26
C LEU A 196 -18.78 -23.41 -4.35
N VAL A 197 -19.64 -24.34 -4.82
CA VAL A 197 -20.78 -24.87 -4.06
C VAL A 197 -20.28 -25.59 -2.81
N GLY A 198 -20.89 -25.27 -1.67
CA GLY A 198 -20.57 -25.87 -0.37
C GLY A 198 -19.25 -25.39 0.25
N LYS A 199 -18.62 -24.36 -0.33
CA LYS A 199 -17.42 -23.72 0.23
C LYS A 199 -17.80 -22.53 1.09
N LYS A 200 -17.07 -22.32 2.18
CA LYS A 200 -17.16 -21.13 3.01
C LYS A 200 -16.40 -19.99 2.33
N ILE A 201 -17.13 -19.10 1.67
CA ILE A 201 -16.57 -17.97 0.89
C ILE A 201 -16.86 -16.68 1.64
N MET A 202 -15.86 -15.80 1.78
CA MET A 202 -16.03 -14.47 2.33
C MET A 202 -15.37 -13.43 1.44
N VAL A 203 -16.03 -12.28 1.29
CA VAL A 203 -15.54 -11.12 0.53
C VAL A 203 -15.83 -9.82 1.26
N LEU A 204 -15.21 -8.73 0.82
CA LEU A 204 -15.51 -7.41 1.35
C LEU A 204 -16.91 -6.98 0.94
N LYS A 205 -17.68 -6.51 1.90
CA LYS A 205 -19.02 -5.95 1.68
C LYS A 205 -18.97 -4.75 0.74
N GLY A 206 -19.93 -4.70 -0.20
CA GLY A 206 -20.03 -3.62 -1.17
C GLY A 206 -18.89 -3.59 -2.20
N SER A 207 -18.05 -4.64 -2.27
CA SER A 207 -17.00 -4.76 -3.28
C SER A 207 -17.57 -5.23 -4.63
N THR A 208 -16.84 -4.97 -5.72
CA THR A 208 -17.15 -5.56 -7.04
C THR A 208 -17.07 -7.09 -7.01
N HIS A 209 -16.30 -7.66 -6.08
CA HIS A 209 -16.24 -9.10 -5.84
C HIS A 209 -17.55 -9.64 -5.27
N ALA A 210 -18.21 -8.91 -4.35
CA ALA A 210 -19.54 -9.25 -3.86
C ALA A 210 -20.58 -9.16 -4.99
N GLU A 211 -20.51 -8.13 -5.86
CA GLU A 211 -21.38 -8.01 -7.04
C GLU A 211 -21.21 -9.22 -7.98
N GLN A 212 -19.97 -9.67 -8.23
CA GLN A 212 -19.67 -10.83 -9.08
C GLN A 212 -20.22 -12.13 -8.48
N LEU A 213 -20.03 -12.36 -7.17
CA LEU A 213 -20.59 -13.53 -6.49
C LEU A 213 -22.12 -13.49 -6.46
N ALA A 214 -22.72 -12.32 -6.29
CA ALA A 214 -24.17 -12.16 -6.40
C ALA A 214 -24.69 -12.52 -7.79
N ALA A 215 -23.96 -12.14 -8.85
CA ALA A 215 -24.30 -12.52 -10.23
C ALA A 215 -24.17 -14.05 -10.45
N LEU A 216 -23.13 -14.68 -9.91
CA LEU A 216 -22.97 -16.14 -9.96
C LEU A 216 -24.07 -16.87 -9.16
N LYS A 217 -24.43 -16.37 -7.97
CA LYS A 217 -25.52 -16.93 -7.16
C LYS A 217 -26.87 -16.89 -7.86
N LYS A 218 -27.13 -15.86 -8.69
CA LYS A 218 -28.35 -15.81 -9.53
C LYS A 218 -28.38 -16.94 -10.56
N GLN A 219 -27.20 -17.35 -11.08
CA GLN A 219 -27.08 -18.45 -12.05
C GLN A 219 -27.06 -19.83 -11.36
N ASN A 220 -26.45 -19.91 -10.19
CA ASN A 220 -26.37 -21.12 -9.37
C ASN A 220 -26.70 -20.77 -7.90
N PRO A 221 -27.95 -20.90 -7.46
CA PRO A 221 -28.39 -20.56 -6.10
C PRO A 221 -27.72 -21.35 -4.97
N ALA A 222 -27.07 -22.46 -5.28
CA ALA A 222 -26.32 -23.26 -4.30
C ALA A 222 -24.97 -22.65 -3.90
N ILE A 223 -24.52 -21.59 -4.59
CA ILE A 223 -23.35 -20.83 -4.18
C ILE A 223 -23.74 -19.91 -3.02
N GLU A 224 -23.08 -20.11 -1.89
CA GLU A 224 -23.24 -19.28 -0.69
C GLU A 224 -21.95 -18.52 -0.41
N TYR A 225 -22.07 -17.28 0.07
CA TYR A 225 -20.94 -16.45 0.48
C TYR A 225 -21.37 -15.45 1.56
N GLU A 226 -20.41 -15.00 2.33
CA GLU A 226 -20.56 -13.98 3.36
C GLU A 226 -19.87 -12.69 2.93
N GLU A 227 -20.50 -11.56 3.23
CA GLU A 227 -19.92 -10.23 3.08
C GLU A 227 -19.54 -9.68 4.45
N SER A 228 -18.33 -9.12 4.58
CA SER A 228 -17.86 -8.50 5.81
C SER A 228 -17.39 -7.07 5.57
N ASP A 229 -17.78 -6.16 6.46
CA ASP A 229 -17.32 -4.77 6.55
C ASP A 229 -16.30 -4.57 7.70
N ALA A 230 -15.96 -5.64 8.41
CA ALA A 230 -15.04 -5.63 9.54
C ALA A 230 -13.63 -6.15 9.20
N VAL A 231 -13.35 -6.45 7.92
CA VAL A 231 -12.07 -7.03 7.47
C VAL A 231 -11.56 -6.32 6.23
N GLU A 232 -10.24 -6.36 6.03
CA GLU A 232 -9.56 -5.92 4.82
C GLU A 232 -9.07 -7.10 3.98
N VAL A 233 -8.57 -6.84 2.76
CA VAL A 233 -8.04 -7.88 1.85
C VAL A 233 -6.98 -8.73 2.54
N VAL A 234 -6.09 -8.11 3.30
CA VAL A 234 -5.02 -8.80 4.06
C VAL A 234 -5.62 -9.79 5.07
N ASP A 235 -6.73 -9.43 5.71
CA ASP A 235 -7.42 -10.31 6.66
C ASP A 235 -8.07 -11.50 5.96
N LEU A 236 -8.72 -11.27 4.81
CA LEU A 236 -9.28 -12.35 4.00
C LEU A 236 -8.22 -13.36 3.57
N LEU A 237 -7.06 -12.89 3.10
CA LEU A 237 -5.94 -13.76 2.71
C LEU A 237 -5.40 -14.54 3.92
N ARG A 238 -5.29 -13.91 5.09
CA ARG A 238 -4.91 -14.57 6.34
C ARG A 238 -5.93 -15.65 6.74
N MET A 239 -7.23 -15.35 6.67
CA MET A 239 -8.29 -16.30 6.99
C MET A 239 -8.25 -17.54 6.09
N VAL A 240 -7.92 -17.38 4.80
CA VAL A 240 -7.66 -18.51 3.88
C VAL A 240 -6.39 -19.24 4.28
N ASP A 241 -5.29 -18.55 4.56
CA ASP A 241 -4.00 -19.13 4.95
C ASP A 241 -4.14 -20.00 6.22
N GLU A 242 -4.90 -19.54 7.19
CA GLU A 242 -5.19 -20.23 8.46
C GLU A 242 -6.29 -21.30 8.34
N GLY A 243 -7.06 -21.32 7.25
CA GLY A 243 -8.17 -22.25 7.01
C GLY A 243 -9.45 -21.90 7.78
N GLN A 244 -9.65 -20.63 8.13
CA GLN A 244 -10.87 -20.13 8.76
C GLN A 244 -12.02 -20.00 7.75
N ILE A 245 -11.67 -19.70 6.49
CA ILE A 245 -12.53 -19.73 5.31
C ILE A 245 -11.88 -20.60 4.23
N ASP A 246 -12.69 -21.19 3.35
CA ASP A 246 -12.19 -22.02 2.26
C ASP A 246 -11.68 -21.18 1.10
N LEU A 247 -12.41 -20.11 0.74
CA LEU A 247 -12.16 -19.29 -0.44
C LEU A 247 -12.40 -17.82 -0.15
N THR A 248 -11.70 -16.97 -0.90
CA THR A 248 -12.03 -15.56 -1.09
C THR A 248 -11.82 -15.15 -2.54
N LEU A 249 -12.31 -13.96 -2.90
CA LEU A 249 -12.11 -13.34 -4.21
C LEU A 249 -11.37 -12.03 -4.03
N VAL A 250 -10.22 -11.87 -4.71
CA VAL A 250 -9.30 -10.73 -4.55
C VAL A 250 -8.69 -10.38 -5.91
N ASP A 251 -8.40 -9.12 -6.14
CA ASP A 251 -7.73 -8.65 -7.36
C ASP A 251 -6.27 -9.12 -7.43
N SER A 252 -5.81 -9.41 -8.66
CA SER A 252 -4.49 -9.97 -8.93
C SER A 252 -3.33 -9.14 -8.37
N ASN A 253 -3.42 -7.81 -8.36
CA ASN A 253 -2.40 -6.93 -7.78
C ASN A 253 -2.30 -7.07 -6.26
N GLU A 254 -3.43 -7.21 -5.57
CA GLU A 254 -3.49 -7.46 -4.12
C GLU A 254 -2.94 -8.85 -3.78
N VAL A 255 -3.32 -9.87 -4.56
CA VAL A 255 -2.76 -11.22 -4.40
C VAL A 255 -1.24 -11.17 -4.58
N ALA A 256 -0.78 -10.57 -5.65
CA ALA A 256 0.62 -10.47 -5.98
C ALA A 256 1.44 -9.83 -4.85
N MET A 257 0.98 -8.75 -4.25
CA MET A 257 1.67 -8.06 -3.16
C MET A 257 1.62 -8.83 -1.84
N ASN A 258 0.54 -9.55 -1.58
CA ASN A 258 0.29 -10.17 -0.28
C ASN A 258 0.63 -11.67 -0.22
N GLN A 259 0.65 -12.40 -1.35
CA GLN A 259 0.86 -13.84 -1.40
C GLN A 259 2.16 -14.29 -0.71
N VAL A 260 3.17 -13.44 -0.72
CA VAL A 260 4.46 -13.71 -0.08
C VAL A 260 4.36 -13.81 1.45
N TYR A 261 3.38 -13.14 2.05
CA TYR A 261 3.15 -13.13 3.49
C TYR A 261 2.25 -14.30 3.94
N PHE A 262 1.55 -14.92 3.00
CA PHE A 262 0.59 -16.01 3.24
C PHE A 262 1.00 -17.25 2.45
N PRO A 263 1.91 -18.06 3.01
CA PRO A 263 2.56 -19.16 2.29
C PRO A 263 1.62 -20.29 1.84
N ASN A 264 0.43 -20.42 2.43
CA ASN A 264 -0.55 -21.41 2.01
C ASN A 264 -1.57 -20.88 0.99
N VAL A 265 -1.59 -19.58 0.73
CA VAL A 265 -2.51 -18.97 -0.21
C VAL A 265 -2.14 -19.29 -1.67
N ARG A 266 -3.12 -19.66 -2.48
CA ARG A 266 -2.98 -20.00 -3.91
C ARG A 266 -4.10 -19.40 -4.72
N VAL A 267 -3.75 -19.03 -5.95
CA VAL A 267 -4.74 -18.69 -6.98
C VAL A 267 -5.32 -19.99 -7.55
N ALA A 268 -6.64 -20.13 -7.48
CA ALA A 268 -7.36 -21.23 -8.08
C ALA A 268 -7.55 -21.00 -9.59
N PHE A 269 -8.23 -19.92 -9.94
CA PHE A 269 -8.49 -19.48 -11.30
C PHE A 269 -8.94 -18.02 -11.31
N ASP A 270 -8.88 -17.39 -12.47
CA ASP A 270 -9.36 -16.03 -12.69
C ASP A 270 -10.88 -16.05 -12.85
N LEU A 271 -11.60 -15.17 -12.13
CA LEU A 271 -13.05 -15.08 -12.21
C LEU A 271 -13.49 -13.90 -13.08
N GLY A 272 -13.81 -14.19 -14.34
CA GLY A 272 -14.23 -13.17 -15.30
C GLY A 272 -13.05 -12.53 -16.04
N ASN A 273 -13.32 -11.36 -16.63
CA ASN A 273 -12.36 -10.60 -17.42
C ASN A 273 -11.57 -9.64 -16.52
N ALA A 274 -10.44 -9.17 -17.05
CA ALA A 274 -9.70 -8.08 -16.45
C ALA A 274 -10.57 -6.82 -16.31
N SER A 275 -10.33 -6.09 -15.25
CA SER A 275 -11.03 -4.87 -14.86
C SER A 275 -10.03 -3.74 -14.63
N ASN A 276 -10.49 -2.51 -14.68
CA ASN A 276 -9.65 -1.34 -14.55
C ASN A 276 -9.85 -0.66 -13.20
N GLN A 277 -8.77 -0.41 -12.48
CA GLN A 277 -8.76 0.45 -11.30
C GLN A 277 -8.63 1.92 -11.69
N SER A 278 -9.45 2.74 -11.07
CA SER A 278 -9.56 4.18 -11.30
C SER A 278 -9.76 4.93 -9.99
N TRP A 279 -9.35 6.17 -9.94
CA TRP A 279 -9.72 7.06 -8.83
C TRP A 279 -11.17 7.50 -8.96
N ALA A 280 -11.80 7.84 -7.84
CA ALA A 280 -13.17 8.31 -7.83
C ALA A 280 -13.31 9.69 -7.18
N VAL A 281 -14.20 10.51 -7.75
CA VAL A 281 -14.64 11.80 -7.17
C VAL A 281 -16.15 11.76 -6.93
N ALA A 282 -16.64 12.59 -6.04
CA ALA A 282 -18.09 12.69 -5.77
C ALA A 282 -18.89 12.95 -7.06
N ALA A 283 -20.09 12.39 -7.14
CA ALA A 283 -21.02 12.72 -8.21
C ALA A 283 -21.41 14.22 -8.16
N GLY A 284 -21.60 14.83 -9.32
CA GLY A 284 -21.94 16.26 -9.43
C GLY A 284 -21.65 16.82 -10.81
N GLU A 285 -21.97 18.08 -11.04
CA GLU A 285 -21.79 18.75 -12.33
C GLU A 285 -20.36 19.31 -12.51
N ASP A 286 -19.66 19.57 -11.40
CA ASP A 286 -18.28 20.10 -11.43
C ASP A 286 -17.29 19.03 -11.88
N ASN A 287 -16.75 19.19 -13.09
CA ASN A 287 -15.74 18.30 -13.68
C ASN A 287 -14.31 18.79 -13.49
N SER A 288 -14.10 19.92 -12.81
CA SER A 288 -12.77 20.58 -12.74
C SER A 288 -11.69 19.65 -12.21
N LEU A 289 -11.92 19.02 -11.05
CA LEU A 289 -10.99 18.06 -10.44
C LEU A 289 -10.83 16.80 -11.30
N LEU A 290 -11.92 16.23 -11.82
CA LEU A 290 -11.86 15.00 -12.62
C LEU A 290 -11.06 15.20 -13.92
N ASN A 291 -11.25 16.35 -14.58
CA ASN A 291 -10.49 16.69 -15.79
C ASN A 291 -9.00 16.86 -15.49
N GLU A 292 -8.65 17.47 -14.36
CA GLU A 292 -7.26 17.64 -13.93
C GLU A 292 -6.62 16.27 -13.59
N ILE A 293 -7.34 15.38 -12.88
CA ILE A 293 -6.90 14.01 -12.62
C ILE A 293 -6.62 13.26 -13.93
N ASN A 294 -7.54 13.32 -14.88
CA ASN A 294 -7.39 12.63 -16.17
C ASN A 294 -6.19 13.16 -16.95
N SER A 295 -6.01 14.48 -16.98
CA SER A 295 -4.84 15.12 -17.60
C SER A 295 -3.52 14.66 -16.96
N TYR A 296 -3.50 14.57 -15.62
CA TYR A 296 -2.36 14.07 -14.87
C TYR A 296 -2.07 12.58 -15.17
N LEU A 297 -3.09 11.70 -15.14
CA LEU A 297 -2.93 10.27 -15.42
C LEU A 297 -2.39 10.04 -16.83
N ASP A 298 -2.94 10.74 -17.84
CA ASP A 298 -2.43 10.71 -19.22
C ASP A 298 -0.97 11.18 -19.31
N LYS A 299 -0.61 12.23 -18.57
CA LYS A 299 0.76 12.76 -18.49
C LYS A 299 1.74 11.74 -17.92
N VAL A 300 1.40 11.09 -16.79
CA VAL A 300 2.29 10.14 -16.12
C VAL A 300 2.38 8.80 -16.86
N GLU A 301 1.37 8.43 -17.61
CA GLU A 301 1.42 7.30 -18.54
C GLU A 301 2.36 7.58 -19.71
N LYS A 302 2.14 8.68 -20.43
CA LYS A 302 2.95 9.09 -21.58
C LYS A 302 4.43 9.26 -21.26
N ASN A 303 4.75 9.83 -20.08
CA ASN A 303 6.14 10.05 -19.67
C ASN A 303 6.78 8.83 -18.96
N GLY A 304 6.05 7.71 -18.86
CA GLY A 304 6.51 6.45 -18.27
C GLY A 304 6.61 6.47 -16.74
N THR A 305 6.12 7.51 -16.04
CA THR A 305 6.13 7.57 -14.58
C THR A 305 5.23 6.50 -13.97
N LEU A 306 4.03 6.33 -14.52
CA LEU A 306 3.11 5.28 -14.09
C LEU A 306 3.73 3.89 -14.25
N GLN A 307 4.38 3.62 -15.39
CA GLN A 307 5.05 2.34 -15.64
C GLN A 307 6.22 2.10 -14.67
N ARG A 308 6.96 3.13 -14.28
CA ARG A 308 8.01 3.00 -13.26
C ARG A 308 7.46 2.71 -11.87
N LEU A 309 6.32 3.28 -11.51
CA LEU A 309 5.62 2.95 -10.25
C LEU A 309 5.11 1.50 -10.28
N LYS A 310 4.49 1.06 -11.37
CA LYS A 310 4.08 -0.35 -11.56
C LYS A 310 5.27 -1.31 -11.41
N ASP A 311 6.40 -1.01 -12.05
CA ASP A 311 7.60 -1.83 -11.90
C ASP A 311 8.16 -1.82 -10.47
N ARG A 312 8.10 -0.68 -9.79
CA ARG A 312 8.56 -0.55 -8.40
C ARG A 312 7.75 -1.44 -7.45
N TYR A 313 6.44 -1.45 -7.57
CA TYR A 313 5.57 -2.16 -6.64
C TYR A 313 5.25 -3.59 -7.09
N TYR A 314 5.12 -3.85 -8.39
CA TYR A 314 4.68 -5.14 -8.92
C TYR A 314 5.73 -5.88 -9.76
N GLY A 315 6.76 -5.21 -10.26
CA GLY A 315 7.70 -5.77 -11.26
C GLY A 315 8.67 -6.84 -10.73
N HIS A 316 8.58 -7.23 -9.46
CA HIS A 316 9.40 -8.27 -8.84
C HIS A 316 8.56 -9.34 -8.12
N VAL A 317 7.24 -9.25 -8.23
CA VAL A 317 6.30 -10.05 -7.46
C VAL A 317 6.26 -11.51 -7.91
N ASP A 318 6.47 -11.77 -9.20
CA ASP A 318 6.37 -13.12 -9.80
C ASP A 318 7.64 -13.99 -9.64
N VAL A 319 8.70 -13.47 -9.03
CA VAL A 319 10.04 -14.09 -9.04
C VAL A 319 10.20 -15.23 -8.02
N LEU A 320 9.49 -15.19 -6.90
CA LEU A 320 9.53 -16.25 -5.90
C LEU A 320 8.31 -17.17 -6.05
N GLY A 321 8.58 -18.40 -6.51
CA GLY A 321 7.59 -19.47 -6.38
C GLY A 321 7.26 -19.74 -4.89
N TYR A 322 6.14 -20.40 -4.64
CA TYR A 322 5.65 -20.74 -3.30
C TYR A 322 6.70 -21.40 -2.39
N VAL A 323 7.44 -22.36 -2.92
CA VAL A 323 8.46 -23.09 -2.15
C VAL A 323 9.53 -22.13 -1.63
N GLY A 324 9.94 -21.16 -2.45
CA GLY A 324 10.91 -20.14 -2.06
C GLY A 324 10.40 -19.24 -0.94
N ALA A 325 9.15 -18.79 -1.00
CA ALA A 325 8.55 -17.93 0.04
C ALA A 325 8.41 -18.68 1.38
N TYR A 326 7.94 -19.93 1.36
CA TYR A 326 7.82 -20.76 2.55
C TYR A 326 9.18 -21.03 3.19
N THR A 327 10.18 -21.43 2.39
CA THR A 327 11.55 -21.68 2.86
C THR A 327 12.18 -20.41 3.45
N PHE A 328 11.96 -19.26 2.81
CA PHE A 328 12.42 -17.97 3.35
C PHE A 328 11.79 -17.66 4.70
N ALA A 329 10.48 -17.88 4.84
CA ALA A 329 9.76 -17.67 6.09
C ALA A 329 10.30 -18.56 7.23
N GLN A 330 10.61 -19.83 6.95
CA GLN A 330 11.29 -20.71 7.92
C GLN A 330 12.68 -20.20 8.31
N HIS A 331 13.48 -19.79 7.33
CA HIS A 331 14.82 -19.26 7.58
C HIS A 331 14.82 -17.93 8.34
N LEU A 332 13.81 -17.07 8.14
CA LEU A 332 13.58 -15.88 8.96
C LEU A 332 13.52 -16.20 10.45
N GLN A 333 12.84 -17.27 10.83
CA GLN A 333 12.70 -17.66 12.23
C GLN A 333 13.89 -18.42 12.78
N GLN A 334 14.58 -19.21 11.97
CA GLN A 334 15.60 -20.16 12.42
C GLN A 334 17.03 -19.68 12.19
N ARG A 335 17.28 -18.92 11.13
CA ARG A 335 18.64 -18.49 10.72
C ARG A 335 18.92 -17.02 11.00
N LEU A 336 17.99 -16.11 10.60
CA LEU A 336 18.22 -14.69 10.74
C LEU A 336 18.54 -14.22 12.17
N PRO A 337 17.89 -14.70 13.23
CA PRO A 337 18.18 -14.23 14.60
C PRO A 337 19.63 -14.38 15.02
N LYS A 338 20.36 -15.34 14.44
CA LYS A 338 21.80 -15.56 14.72
C LYS A 338 22.68 -14.40 14.23
N TYR A 339 22.22 -13.68 13.20
CA TYR A 339 23.02 -12.68 12.48
C TYR A 339 22.42 -11.28 12.52
N GLU A 340 21.17 -11.13 12.93
CA GLU A 340 20.42 -9.85 12.89
C GLU A 340 21.19 -8.70 13.56
N LYS A 341 21.76 -8.95 14.75
CA LYS A 341 22.56 -7.94 15.46
C LYS A 341 23.75 -7.41 14.63
N HIS A 342 24.36 -8.27 13.81
CA HIS A 342 25.48 -7.88 12.95
C HIS A 342 25.00 -7.12 11.73
N PHE A 343 23.88 -7.55 11.10
CA PHE A 343 23.25 -6.80 10.02
C PHE A 343 22.87 -5.38 10.48
N ARG A 344 22.21 -5.25 11.64
CA ARG A 344 21.82 -3.94 12.20
C ARG A 344 23.03 -3.05 12.49
N ALA A 345 24.09 -3.60 13.08
CA ALA A 345 25.30 -2.85 13.44
C ALA A 345 26.02 -2.29 12.21
N TYR A 346 26.37 -3.15 11.25
CA TYR A 346 27.11 -2.74 10.06
C TYR A 346 26.30 -1.94 9.06
N ALA A 347 25.00 -2.20 8.95
CA ALA A 347 24.10 -1.38 8.15
C ALA A 347 24.01 0.06 8.69
N LYS A 348 24.02 0.23 10.02
CA LYS A 348 24.07 1.56 10.65
C LYS A 348 25.37 2.29 10.36
N GLU A 349 26.52 1.59 10.43
CA GLU A 349 27.84 2.16 10.12
C GLU A 349 27.89 2.67 8.67
N GLU A 350 27.37 1.89 7.73
CA GLU A 350 27.41 2.19 6.29
C GLU A 350 26.18 2.94 5.77
N LYS A 351 25.26 3.37 6.66
CA LYS A 351 24.04 4.12 6.32
C LYS A 351 23.14 3.43 5.30
N VAL A 352 23.05 2.09 5.36
CA VAL A 352 22.14 1.28 4.56
C VAL A 352 21.03 0.69 5.43
N ASP A 353 19.93 0.27 4.83
CA ASP A 353 18.89 -0.45 5.58
C ASP A 353 19.41 -1.87 5.91
N TRP A 354 19.35 -2.25 7.20
CA TRP A 354 19.80 -3.56 7.64
C TRP A 354 19.01 -4.71 7.00
N ARG A 355 17.74 -4.48 6.67
CA ARG A 355 16.86 -5.46 6.01
C ARG A 355 17.30 -5.70 4.57
N LEU A 356 17.72 -4.64 3.88
CA LEU A 356 18.32 -4.75 2.54
C LEU A 356 19.62 -5.57 2.60
N LEU A 357 20.48 -5.28 3.56
CA LEU A 357 21.72 -6.02 3.75
C LEU A 357 21.46 -7.50 4.10
N ALA A 358 20.46 -7.77 4.94
CA ALA A 358 20.03 -9.13 5.26
C ALA A 358 19.43 -9.85 4.03
N ALA A 359 18.64 -9.16 3.20
CA ALA A 359 18.10 -9.71 1.95
C ALA A 359 19.21 -10.10 0.96
N ILE A 360 20.28 -9.29 0.85
CA ILE A 360 21.46 -9.63 0.07
C ILE A 360 22.10 -10.92 0.63
N GLY A 361 22.36 -10.97 1.93
CA GLY A 361 22.96 -12.15 2.57
C GLY A 361 22.12 -13.42 2.40
N TYR A 362 20.78 -13.27 2.35
CA TYR A 362 19.91 -14.40 2.04
C TYR A 362 20.02 -14.84 0.58
N GLN A 363 19.98 -13.92 -0.36
CA GLN A 363 20.15 -14.20 -1.79
C GLN A 363 21.50 -14.86 -2.08
N GLU A 364 22.55 -14.48 -1.36
CA GLU A 364 23.90 -14.98 -1.56
C GLU A 364 24.12 -16.40 -0.99
N SER A 365 23.61 -16.68 0.21
CA SER A 365 23.97 -17.89 0.95
C SER A 365 22.82 -18.56 1.70
N LEU A 366 21.59 -18.07 1.59
CA LEU A 366 20.48 -18.45 2.47
C LEU A 366 20.82 -18.31 3.97
N TRP A 367 21.65 -17.30 4.30
CA TRP A 367 22.28 -17.07 5.61
C TRP A 367 23.10 -18.26 6.14
N GLN A 368 23.78 -18.98 5.27
CA GLN A 368 24.71 -20.07 5.63
C GLN A 368 26.16 -19.59 5.51
N PRO A 369 26.91 -19.45 6.62
CA PRO A 369 28.25 -18.83 6.57
C PRO A 369 29.33 -19.70 5.96
N ALA A 370 29.13 -21.03 5.93
CA ALA A 370 30.13 -21.98 5.43
C ALA A 370 30.05 -22.24 3.92
N VAL A 371 29.14 -21.56 3.19
CA VAL A 371 28.96 -21.80 1.76
C VAL A 371 30.16 -21.33 0.95
N THR A 372 30.54 -22.14 -0.02
CA THR A 372 31.58 -21.84 -1.01
C THR A 372 31.05 -22.20 -2.40
N SER A 373 31.09 -21.24 -3.33
CA SER A 373 30.70 -21.49 -4.72
C SER A 373 31.80 -22.15 -5.53
N LYS A 374 31.44 -22.70 -6.70
CA LYS A 374 32.40 -23.24 -7.68
C LYS A 374 33.40 -22.17 -8.19
N THR A 375 33.06 -20.90 -8.11
CA THR A 375 33.90 -19.77 -8.52
C THR A 375 34.80 -19.22 -7.39
N GLY A 376 34.75 -19.83 -6.19
CA GLY A 376 35.59 -19.46 -5.07
C GLY A 376 35.11 -18.28 -4.22
N VAL A 377 33.90 -17.76 -4.44
CA VAL A 377 33.25 -16.82 -3.50
C VAL A 377 32.81 -17.56 -2.24
N ARG A 378 32.89 -16.92 -1.08
CA ARG A 378 32.69 -17.60 0.21
C ARG A 378 31.99 -16.73 1.23
N GLY A 379 31.32 -17.42 2.16
CA GLY A 379 30.74 -16.85 3.37
C GLY A 379 29.35 -16.29 3.15
N LEU A 380 28.79 -15.72 4.19
CA LEU A 380 27.39 -15.29 4.24
C LEU A 380 27.03 -14.27 3.16
N MET A 381 27.98 -13.37 2.78
CA MET A 381 27.79 -12.35 1.74
C MET A 381 28.54 -12.70 0.44
N MET A 382 29.02 -13.94 0.28
CA MET A 382 29.67 -14.49 -0.92
C MET A 382 30.73 -13.56 -1.56
N LEU A 383 31.64 -13.05 -0.75
CA LEU A 383 32.69 -12.13 -1.22
C LEU A 383 33.79 -12.88 -2.00
N THR A 384 34.26 -12.26 -3.08
CA THR A 384 35.51 -12.68 -3.74
C THR A 384 36.69 -12.42 -2.84
N GLN A 385 37.86 -13.05 -3.11
CA GLN A 385 39.07 -12.80 -2.34
C GLN A 385 39.50 -11.32 -2.43
N ASN A 386 39.45 -10.75 -3.63
CA ASN A 386 39.84 -9.36 -3.87
C ASN A 386 38.91 -8.37 -3.17
N THR A 387 37.61 -8.60 -3.26
CA THR A 387 36.61 -7.77 -2.57
C THR A 387 36.79 -7.85 -1.06
N ALA A 388 36.98 -9.04 -0.50
CA ALA A 388 37.20 -9.25 0.92
C ALA A 388 38.45 -8.49 1.41
N GLN A 389 39.55 -8.61 0.69
CA GLN A 389 40.80 -7.89 1.02
C GLN A 389 40.60 -6.37 0.95
N ALA A 390 39.95 -5.87 -0.10
CA ALA A 390 39.66 -4.44 -0.26
C ALA A 390 38.76 -3.89 0.85
N MET A 391 37.86 -4.71 1.40
CA MET A 391 36.93 -4.34 2.48
C MET A 391 37.49 -4.64 3.88
N GLY A 392 38.76 -5.12 4.00
CA GLY A 392 39.37 -5.41 5.28
C GLY A 392 38.88 -6.70 5.94
N VAL A 393 38.41 -7.67 5.16
CA VAL A 393 37.94 -8.98 5.62
C VAL A 393 39.05 -9.99 5.54
N SER A 394 39.49 -10.50 6.67
CA SER A 394 40.55 -11.53 6.77
C SER A 394 39.99 -12.96 6.69
N ASN A 395 38.81 -13.18 7.21
CA ASN A 395 38.09 -14.47 7.15
C ASN A 395 36.67 -14.32 6.60
N ARG A 396 36.45 -14.72 5.35
CA ARG A 396 35.18 -14.65 4.67
C ARG A 396 34.11 -15.59 5.24
N LEU A 397 34.51 -16.66 5.93
CA LEU A 397 33.63 -17.64 6.57
C LEU A 397 33.18 -17.18 7.97
N ASP A 398 33.82 -16.17 8.55
CA ASP A 398 33.32 -15.54 9.77
C ASP A 398 32.12 -14.67 9.44
N PRO A 399 30.92 -14.95 10.02
CA PRO A 399 29.70 -14.24 9.66
C PRO A 399 29.78 -12.74 9.90
N LYS A 400 30.43 -12.33 11.00
CA LYS A 400 30.57 -10.92 11.38
C LYS A 400 31.40 -10.18 10.34
N GLN A 401 32.58 -10.74 9.98
CA GLN A 401 33.46 -10.13 8.97
C GLN A 401 32.81 -10.15 7.58
N SER A 402 32.12 -11.24 7.23
CA SER A 402 31.44 -11.35 5.94
C SER A 402 30.36 -10.26 5.80
N ILE A 403 29.51 -10.06 6.83
CA ILE A 403 28.46 -9.03 6.84
C ILE A 403 29.10 -7.62 6.78
N MET A 404 30.15 -7.37 7.58
CA MET A 404 30.88 -6.10 7.52
C MET A 404 31.39 -5.81 6.11
N GLY A 405 32.07 -6.78 5.49
CA GLY A 405 32.61 -6.62 4.14
C GLY A 405 31.53 -6.40 3.09
N GLY A 406 30.40 -7.12 3.18
CA GLY A 406 29.27 -6.94 2.28
C GLY A 406 28.61 -5.56 2.41
N ALA A 407 28.47 -5.05 3.65
CA ALA A 407 27.92 -3.71 3.90
C ALA A 407 28.82 -2.62 3.29
N LYS A 408 30.13 -2.68 3.56
CA LYS A 408 31.11 -1.76 2.99
C LYS A 408 31.15 -1.79 1.47
N TYR A 409 31.08 -3.01 0.90
CA TYR A 409 31.08 -3.17 -0.56
C TYR A 409 29.84 -2.58 -1.21
N LEU A 410 28.65 -2.78 -0.63
CA LEU A 410 27.41 -2.17 -1.12
C LEU A 410 27.47 -0.64 -1.03
N ALA A 411 27.91 -0.09 0.10
CA ALA A 411 28.05 1.36 0.28
C ALA A 411 29.03 1.94 -0.76
N LYS A 412 30.19 1.32 -0.92
CA LYS A 412 31.18 1.72 -1.93
C LYS A 412 30.60 1.75 -3.34
N ILE A 413 29.87 0.71 -3.74
CA ILE A 413 29.22 0.67 -5.06
C ILE A 413 28.22 1.82 -5.20
N LYS A 414 27.40 2.08 -4.16
CA LYS A 414 26.44 3.19 -4.19
C LYS A 414 27.10 4.54 -4.34
N ASP A 415 28.26 4.75 -3.69
CA ASP A 415 29.01 6.00 -3.76
C ASP A 415 29.70 6.18 -5.12
N GLU A 416 30.10 5.09 -5.79
CA GLU A 416 30.72 5.11 -7.13
C GLU A 416 29.71 5.34 -8.27
N LEU A 417 28.40 5.20 -8.01
CA LEU A 417 27.37 5.46 -9.02
C LEU A 417 27.23 6.96 -9.29
N ASP A 418 26.89 7.29 -10.54
CA ASP A 418 26.60 8.66 -11.00
C ASP A 418 25.54 9.35 -10.12
N ASP A 419 25.80 10.57 -9.66
CA ASP A 419 24.92 11.32 -8.76
C ASP A 419 23.57 11.64 -9.37
N SER A 420 23.45 11.64 -10.70
CA SER A 420 22.17 11.81 -11.40
C SER A 420 21.22 10.60 -11.28
N ILE A 421 21.70 9.48 -10.74
CA ILE A 421 20.86 8.30 -10.47
C ILE A 421 20.18 8.48 -9.11
N ALA A 422 18.90 8.82 -9.13
CA ALA A 422 18.11 8.99 -7.91
C ALA A 422 17.65 7.64 -7.31
N GLU A 423 17.31 7.64 -6.03
CA GLU A 423 16.61 6.51 -5.42
C GLU A 423 15.19 6.34 -6.04
N PRO A 424 14.65 5.14 -6.11
CA PRO A 424 15.25 3.85 -5.71
C PRO A 424 16.14 3.22 -6.78
N ASP A 425 16.23 3.80 -7.98
CA ASP A 425 17.04 3.26 -9.09
C ASP A 425 18.50 3.09 -8.67
N ARG A 426 19.06 4.03 -7.88
CA ARG A 426 20.45 3.96 -7.37
C ARG A 426 20.71 2.68 -6.56
N THR A 427 19.78 2.31 -5.69
CA THR A 427 19.85 1.06 -4.94
C THR A 427 19.78 -0.16 -5.87
N TRP A 428 18.90 -0.18 -6.86
CA TRP A 428 18.79 -1.30 -7.79
C TRP A 428 20.01 -1.45 -8.68
N PHE A 429 20.62 -0.36 -9.11
CA PHE A 429 21.88 -0.38 -9.82
C PHE A 429 23.02 -0.91 -8.95
N ALA A 430 23.07 -0.50 -7.69
CA ALA A 430 24.10 -1.00 -6.75
C ALA A 430 23.97 -2.52 -6.54
N LEU A 431 22.76 -3.05 -6.42
CA LEU A 431 22.52 -4.50 -6.34
C LEU A 431 22.96 -5.22 -7.62
N ALA A 432 22.62 -4.68 -8.79
CA ALA A 432 23.03 -5.27 -10.05
C ALA A 432 24.56 -5.28 -10.18
N ALA A 433 25.23 -4.18 -9.81
CA ALA A 433 26.68 -4.08 -9.81
C ALA A 433 27.34 -5.01 -8.76
N TYR A 434 26.70 -5.23 -7.61
CA TYR A 434 27.16 -6.19 -6.60
C TYR A 434 27.29 -7.60 -7.19
N ASN A 435 26.33 -8.00 -8.06
CA ASN A 435 26.31 -9.31 -8.71
C ASN A 435 27.22 -9.37 -9.95
N VAL A 436 27.08 -8.43 -10.91
CA VAL A 436 27.73 -8.53 -12.22
C VAL A 436 28.99 -7.66 -12.35
N GLY A 437 29.22 -6.78 -11.37
CA GLY A 437 30.31 -5.80 -11.40
C GLY A 437 29.89 -4.47 -12.05
N THR A 438 30.51 -3.38 -11.56
CA THR A 438 30.24 -2.01 -12.02
C THR A 438 30.50 -1.83 -13.52
N GLY A 439 31.55 -2.49 -14.06
CA GLY A 439 31.89 -2.38 -15.49
C GLY A 439 30.79 -2.88 -16.41
N HIS A 440 30.21 -4.06 -16.15
CA HIS A 440 29.12 -4.59 -16.96
C HIS A 440 27.79 -3.83 -16.76
N LEU A 441 27.57 -3.25 -15.58
CA LEU A 441 26.46 -2.33 -15.37
C LEU A 441 26.61 -1.10 -16.28
N GLU A 442 27.81 -0.51 -16.36
CA GLU A 442 28.08 0.64 -17.25
C GLU A 442 27.95 0.28 -18.72
N ASP A 443 28.33 -0.93 -19.11
CA ASP A 443 28.06 -1.45 -20.45
C ASP A 443 26.56 -1.47 -20.76
N ALA A 444 25.73 -1.98 -19.83
CA ALA A 444 24.29 -2.00 -20.00
C ALA A 444 23.66 -0.59 -20.04
N ARG A 445 24.17 0.35 -19.21
CA ARG A 445 23.77 1.77 -19.27
C ARG A 445 24.14 2.42 -20.60
N THR A 446 25.33 2.11 -21.11
CA THR A 446 25.78 2.56 -22.45
C THR A 446 24.88 2.01 -23.56
N LEU A 447 24.49 0.75 -23.49
CA LEU A 447 23.54 0.16 -24.45
C LEU A 447 22.17 0.82 -24.34
N ALA A 448 21.65 1.07 -23.15
CA ALA A 448 20.40 1.76 -22.95
C ALA A 448 20.40 3.15 -23.61
N LYS A 449 21.47 3.93 -23.42
CA LYS A 449 21.63 5.24 -24.06
C LYS A 449 21.65 5.15 -25.60
N ARG A 450 22.32 4.13 -26.16
CA ARG A 450 22.38 3.91 -27.63
C ARG A 450 21.03 3.55 -28.23
N GLU A 451 20.18 2.83 -27.46
CA GLU A 451 18.83 2.45 -27.85
C GLU A 451 17.79 3.54 -27.57
N GLY A 452 18.19 4.75 -27.17
CA GLY A 452 17.29 5.87 -26.88
C GLY A 452 16.54 5.73 -25.54
N LEU A 453 16.98 4.80 -24.68
CA LEU A 453 16.42 4.57 -23.34
C LEU A 453 17.14 5.42 -22.29
N ASN A 454 16.54 5.57 -21.10
CA ASN A 454 17.15 6.33 -20.04
C ASN A 454 18.20 5.49 -19.26
N PRO A 455 19.52 5.81 -19.35
CA PRO A 455 20.57 5.04 -18.70
C PRO A 455 20.56 5.15 -17.15
N ASN A 456 19.77 6.05 -16.59
CA ASN A 456 19.65 6.29 -15.16
C ASN A 456 18.35 5.71 -14.56
N LYS A 457 17.61 4.88 -15.32
CA LYS A 457 16.40 4.21 -14.90
C LYS A 457 16.56 2.69 -14.94
N TRP A 458 16.31 2.05 -13.79
CA TRP A 458 16.41 0.58 -13.67
C TRP A 458 15.52 -0.15 -14.68
N LEU A 459 14.28 0.33 -14.86
CA LEU A 459 13.32 -0.25 -15.81
C LEU A 459 13.88 -0.36 -17.25
N ASP A 460 14.71 0.59 -17.65
CA ASP A 460 15.31 0.65 -18.97
C ASP A 460 16.60 -0.17 -19.03
N VAL A 461 17.49 -0.04 -18.06
CA VAL A 461 18.78 -0.73 -18.03
C VAL A 461 18.62 -2.23 -17.79
N LYS A 462 17.64 -2.67 -17.00
CA LYS A 462 17.37 -4.11 -16.80
C LYS A 462 17.02 -4.85 -18.10
N LYS A 463 16.51 -4.14 -19.13
CA LYS A 463 16.25 -4.71 -20.47
C LYS A 463 17.53 -4.93 -21.25
N MET A 464 18.58 -4.15 -20.96
CA MET A 464 19.87 -4.21 -21.66
C MET A 464 20.82 -5.22 -21.03
N LEU A 465 20.75 -5.44 -19.73
CA LEU A 465 21.60 -6.40 -19.03
C LEU A 465 21.60 -7.80 -19.69
N PRO A 466 20.45 -8.46 -19.98
CA PRO A 466 20.44 -9.77 -20.65
C PRO A 466 21.09 -9.76 -22.03
N ARG A 467 21.11 -8.62 -22.74
CA ARG A 467 21.74 -8.48 -24.04
C ARG A 467 23.27 -8.63 -23.99
N LEU A 468 23.89 -8.43 -22.80
CA LEU A 468 25.34 -8.65 -22.62
C LEU A 468 25.78 -10.12 -22.76
N SER A 469 24.87 -11.07 -22.81
CA SER A 469 25.15 -12.48 -23.15
C SER A 469 25.17 -12.73 -24.67
N GLN A 470 24.71 -11.78 -25.49
CA GLN A 470 24.56 -11.93 -26.94
C GLN A 470 25.69 -11.23 -27.68
N LYS A 471 26.39 -11.96 -28.55
CA LYS A 471 27.59 -11.48 -29.26
C LYS A 471 27.37 -10.17 -30.03
N GLN A 472 26.22 -10.01 -30.68
CA GLN A 472 25.87 -8.80 -31.43
C GLN A 472 25.84 -7.52 -30.56
N TRP A 473 25.69 -7.68 -29.22
CA TRP A 473 25.63 -6.58 -28.24
C TRP A 473 26.94 -6.43 -27.47
N TYR A 474 27.44 -7.50 -26.82
CA TYR A 474 28.64 -7.39 -25.99
C TYR A 474 29.90 -7.05 -26.78
N SER A 475 29.98 -7.42 -28.07
CA SER A 475 31.13 -7.02 -28.91
C SER A 475 31.26 -5.51 -29.13
N LYS A 476 30.22 -4.75 -28.78
CA LYS A 476 30.16 -3.29 -28.90
C LYS A 476 30.32 -2.58 -27.54
N THR A 477 30.58 -3.33 -26.47
CA THR A 477 30.74 -2.81 -25.12
C THR A 477 32.20 -2.91 -24.67
N ARG A 478 32.56 -2.16 -23.60
CA ARG A 478 33.93 -2.07 -23.13
C ARG A 478 34.39 -3.35 -22.41
N TYR A 479 33.50 -3.93 -21.59
CA TYR A 479 33.84 -5.07 -20.73
C TYR A 479 33.42 -6.42 -21.33
N GLY A 480 32.64 -6.40 -22.43
CA GLY A 480 32.33 -7.58 -23.22
C GLY A 480 31.23 -8.46 -22.63
N TYR A 481 31.43 -9.76 -22.72
CA TYR A 481 30.44 -10.77 -22.32
C TYR A 481 30.15 -10.78 -20.82
N ALA A 482 28.86 -10.79 -20.49
CA ALA A 482 28.37 -11.08 -19.13
C ALA A 482 27.10 -11.93 -19.17
N ARG A 483 26.85 -12.70 -18.12
CA ARG A 483 25.57 -13.40 -17.89
C ARG A 483 24.50 -12.44 -17.37
N GLY A 484 24.18 -11.44 -18.19
CA GLY A 484 23.41 -10.27 -17.79
C GLY A 484 21.96 -10.54 -17.36
N GLY A 485 21.42 -11.76 -17.54
CA GLY A 485 20.15 -12.18 -16.94
C GLY A 485 20.24 -12.37 -15.42
N GLU A 486 21.39 -12.85 -14.92
CA GLU A 486 21.58 -13.13 -13.48
C GLU A 486 21.37 -11.89 -12.60
N PRO A 487 21.97 -10.70 -12.88
CA PRO A 487 21.75 -9.52 -12.05
C PRO A 487 20.30 -9.02 -12.06
N VAL A 488 19.53 -9.26 -13.12
CA VAL A 488 18.11 -8.89 -13.16
C VAL A 488 17.31 -9.74 -12.17
N HIS A 489 17.52 -11.05 -12.16
CA HIS A 489 16.92 -11.97 -11.19
C HIS A 489 17.42 -11.70 -9.76
N PHE A 490 18.71 -11.41 -9.60
CA PHE A 490 19.31 -11.08 -8.32
C PHE A 490 18.63 -9.87 -7.66
N VAL A 491 18.47 -8.78 -8.42
CA VAL A 491 17.78 -7.58 -7.94
C VAL A 491 16.31 -7.88 -7.60
N ALA A 492 15.61 -8.62 -8.44
CA ALA A 492 14.21 -8.96 -8.21
C ALA A 492 14.01 -9.80 -6.94
N ASN A 493 14.85 -10.82 -6.72
CA ASN A 493 14.83 -11.65 -5.52
C ASN A 493 15.11 -10.83 -4.24
N ILE A 494 16.15 -9.99 -4.27
CA ILE A 494 16.50 -9.15 -3.10
C ILE A 494 15.38 -8.18 -2.76
N ARG A 495 14.77 -7.54 -3.76
CA ARG A 495 13.60 -6.68 -3.53
C ARG A 495 12.50 -7.44 -2.80
N ARG A 496 12.21 -8.66 -3.25
CA ARG A 496 11.19 -9.51 -2.63
C ARG A 496 11.53 -9.87 -1.18
N TYR A 497 12.75 -10.33 -0.91
CA TYR A 497 13.19 -10.62 0.47
C TYR A 497 13.18 -9.37 1.34
N TYR A 498 13.54 -8.23 0.79
CA TYR A 498 13.51 -6.95 1.47
C TYR A 498 12.09 -6.53 1.86
N ASP A 499 11.12 -6.71 0.95
CA ASP A 499 9.70 -6.42 1.21
C ASP A 499 9.18 -7.30 2.37
N ILE A 500 9.45 -8.61 2.34
CA ILE A 500 9.07 -9.51 3.44
C ILE A 500 9.71 -9.07 4.76
N LEU A 501 11.03 -8.80 4.75
CA LEU A 501 11.74 -8.34 5.94
C LEU A 501 11.16 -7.04 6.48
N THR A 502 10.81 -6.11 5.60
CA THR A 502 10.18 -4.85 5.98
C THR A 502 8.86 -5.09 6.66
N TRP A 503 8.02 -5.94 6.09
CA TRP A 503 6.71 -6.26 6.65
C TRP A 503 6.79 -6.97 8.01
N VAL A 504 7.60 -8.04 8.14
CA VAL A 504 7.70 -8.82 9.39
C VAL A 504 8.40 -8.08 10.53
N THR A 505 9.13 -7.01 10.23
CA THR A 505 9.83 -6.18 11.22
C THR A 505 9.16 -4.82 11.43
N GLN A 506 7.95 -4.62 10.91
CA GLN A 506 7.16 -3.42 11.21
C GLN A 506 6.87 -3.35 12.70
N PRO A 507 6.94 -2.15 13.31
CA PRO A 507 6.47 -1.94 14.67
C PRO A 507 4.98 -2.28 14.77
N GLN A 508 4.60 -3.10 15.71
CA GLN A 508 3.20 -3.38 16.01
C GLN A 508 2.75 -2.49 17.16
N LEU A 509 1.51 -2.01 17.09
CA LEU A 509 0.87 -1.31 18.19
C LEU A 509 0.24 -2.35 19.11
N GLU A 510 0.82 -2.57 20.29
CA GLU A 510 0.19 -3.29 21.38
C GLU A 510 -0.34 -2.27 22.40
N GLY A 511 -1.64 -1.99 22.34
CA GLY A 511 -2.25 -0.90 23.08
C GLY A 511 -1.74 0.47 22.61
N ASN A 512 -1.30 1.34 23.53
CA ASN A 512 -0.73 2.67 23.23
C ASN A 512 0.81 2.67 23.12
N GLN A 513 1.47 1.50 23.09
CA GLN A 513 2.92 1.40 22.98
C GLN A 513 3.34 0.77 21.66
N VAL A 514 4.33 1.39 21.02
CA VAL A 514 4.99 0.83 19.83
C VAL A 514 5.96 -0.24 20.29
N VAL A 515 5.66 -1.51 20.00
CA VAL A 515 6.56 -2.64 20.26
C VAL A 515 7.27 -3.00 18.96
N GLU A 516 8.59 -3.20 19.02
CA GLU A 516 9.32 -3.75 17.85
C GLU A 516 8.72 -5.13 17.52
N GLY A 517 8.26 -5.29 16.26
CA GLY A 517 7.62 -6.52 15.81
C GLY A 517 8.53 -7.73 16.07
N ASN A 518 8.02 -8.71 16.77
CA ASN A 518 8.63 -10.03 16.83
C ASN A 518 8.64 -10.62 15.42
N LEU A 519 9.74 -11.30 15.05
CA LEU A 519 9.86 -12.05 13.80
C LEU A 519 8.83 -13.20 13.81
N HIS A 520 7.58 -12.88 13.57
CA HIS A 520 6.51 -13.85 13.44
C HIS A 520 6.01 -13.87 12.00
N VAL A 521 6.17 -15.03 11.35
CA VAL A 521 5.60 -15.27 10.03
C VAL A 521 4.39 -16.19 10.24
N PRO A 522 3.18 -15.73 9.94
CA PRO A 522 1.99 -16.58 10.05
C PRO A 522 2.13 -17.88 9.25
N GLY A 523 1.58 -18.97 9.76
CA GLY A 523 1.55 -20.27 9.07
C GLY A 523 2.87 -21.05 9.03
N VAL A 524 3.95 -20.56 9.65
CA VAL A 524 5.23 -21.27 9.73
C VAL A 524 5.39 -21.95 11.09
N ASP A 525 5.47 -23.28 11.08
CA ASP A 525 5.72 -24.07 12.29
C ASP A 525 7.20 -23.99 12.69
N LYS A 526 7.46 -23.40 13.87
CA LYS A 526 8.81 -23.24 14.42
C LYS A 526 9.49 -24.57 14.75
N THR A 527 8.74 -25.65 14.88
CA THR A 527 9.26 -26.96 15.30
C THR A 527 9.72 -27.83 14.14
N LYS A 528 9.33 -27.51 12.91
CA LYS A 528 9.79 -28.22 11.72
C LYS A 528 11.17 -27.74 11.27
N PRO A 529 12.09 -28.66 10.91
CA PRO A 529 13.36 -28.27 10.32
C PRO A 529 13.14 -27.59 8.96
N PRO A 530 14.01 -26.63 8.56
CA PRO A 530 13.91 -26.03 7.25
C PRO A 530 14.13 -27.08 6.15
N GLU A 531 13.26 -27.08 5.17
CA GLU A 531 13.46 -27.89 3.95
C GLU A 531 14.52 -27.20 3.09
N ASP A 532 15.70 -27.77 2.99
CA ASP A 532 16.72 -27.31 2.07
C ASP A 532 16.33 -27.77 0.65
N ASN A 533 15.76 -26.85 -0.13
CA ASN A 533 15.47 -27.10 -1.54
C ASN A 533 16.74 -26.79 -2.37
N PRO A 534 17.34 -27.79 -3.05
CA PRO A 534 18.55 -27.57 -3.85
C PRO A 534 18.34 -26.75 -5.13
N GLN A 535 17.14 -26.27 -5.41
CA GLN A 535 16.79 -25.49 -6.61
C GLN A 535 16.65 -23.97 -6.36
N LEU A 536 17.01 -23.48 -5.17
CA LEU A 536 17.08 -22.04 -4.88
C LEU A 536 18.47 -21.50 -5.13
#